data_de8cff28013c7d6489436ea315506d2c
#
_entry.id   de8cff28013c7d6489436ea315506d2c
#
_cell.length_a   1.000
_cell.length_b   1.000
_cell.length_c   1.000
_cell.angle_alpha   90.00
_cell.angle_beta   90.00
_cell.angle_gamma   90.00
#
_symmetry.space_group_name_H-M   'P 1'
#
loop_
_entity.id
_entity.type
_entity.pdbx_description
1 polymer ?
#
loop_
_entity_poly.entity_id
_entity_poly.type
_entity_poly.pdbx_seq_one_letter_code
_entity_poly.pdbx_strand_id
1 'polypeptide(L)'
;PLDYGNRFSYNILMKKIEHTYNIKEMIKYPELFSRYSKDGDTYLTIETTGLSPERHRIISISVGTISDDIIGITTFFSDNKDDELTIIENGLDAIGDAGRIITWNGDSFDLRFLSARGEEYGIKSPVQASYDLKKIFSPLKRFIASGSLSLYDTLEEMGISDDSVPDGKTLVTLYKTFIETGEKRYSEPVLQHSVYKLTGIMNLMCLHSCLNINKAVPTINESSVTDETLIVSGSTDLFFPTNLHIGMDG
;
A
#
# COMPACT_ATOMS: atom_id res chain seq x y z
N PRO A 1 4.41 11.60 14.52
CA PRO A 1 3.53 10.51 14.86
C PRO A 1 2.11 10.91 14.48
N LEU A 2 1.53 10.20 13.50
CA LEU A 2 0.14 10.37 13.10
C LEU A 2 -0.73 9.85 14.26
N ASP A 3 -1.59 10.69 14.81
CA ASP A 3 -2.54 10.30 15.84
C ASP A 3 -3.69 9.52 15.18
N TYR A 4 -3.61 8.20 15.26
CA TYR A 4 -4.65 7.29 14.77
C TYR A 4 -5.80 7.26 15.78
N GLY A 5 -6.73 8.23 15.67
CA GLY A 5 -7.91 8.35 16.55
C GLY A 5 -8.73 7.06 16.62
N ASN A 6 -8.73 6.44 17.79
CA ASN A 6 -9.34 5.13 18.09
C ASN A 6 -10.87 5.22 18.21
N ARG A 7 -11.60 4.58 17.28
CA ARG A 7 -12.94 4.06 17.54
C ARG A 7 -12.98 2.57 17.21
N PHE A 8 -12.95 1.71 18.23
CA PHE A 8 -13.08 0.26 18.06
C PHE A 8 -14.51 -0.20 18.33
N SER A 9 -15.14 -0.86 17.34
CA SER A 9 -16.33 -1.68 17.58
C SER A 9 -15.95 -3.17 17.47
N TYR A 10 -16.37 -3.99 18.43
CA TYR A 10 -16.00 -5.40 18.50
C TYR A 10 -17.19 -6.29 18.12
N ASN A 11 -17.02 -7.18 17.15
CA ASN A 11 -17.90 -8.33 16.91
C ASN A 11 -17.19 -9.64 17.32
N ILE A 12 -17.94 -10.61 17.86
CA ILE A 12 -17.46 -11.74 18.68
C ILE A 12 -16.71 -12.85 17.89
N LEU A 13 -16.69 -12.84 16.53
CA LEU A 13 -16.14 -13.91 15.71
C LEU A 13 -14.97 -13.50 14.80
N MET A 14 -14.67 -12.23 14.68
CA MET A 14 -13.60 -11.66 13.87
C MET A 14 -13.42 -10.20 14.29
N LYS A 15 -12.18 -9.71 14.33
CA LYS A 15 -11.95 -8.31 14.63
C LYS A 15 -12.09 -7.48 13.35
N LYS A 16 -13.22 -6.78 13.22
CA LYS A 16 -13.42 -5.73 12.21
C LYS A 16 -13.03 -4.39 12.84
N ILE A 17 -12.12 -3.67 12.15
CA ILE A 17 -11.64 -2.37 12.60
C ILE A 17 -11.89 -1.37 11.50
N GLU A 18 -12.53 -0.25 11.84
CA GLU A 18 -12.88 0.80 10.91
C GLU A 18 -12.20 2.10 11.33
N HIS A 19 -11.57 2.74 10.36
CA HIS A 19 -10.95 4.06 10.49
C HIS A 19 -11.51 4.97 9.41
N THR A 20 -11.63 6.25 9.77
CA THR A 20 -12.05 7.30 8.85
C THR A 20 -11.11 8.47 8.96
N TYR A 21 -10.63 8.95 7.82
CA TYR A 21 -9.66 10.04 7.76
C TYR A 21 -10.07 11.07 6.72
N ASN A 22 -9.67 12.32 6.93
CA ASN A 22 -9.74 13.31 5.87
C ASN A 22 -8.54 13.11 4.92
N ILE A 23 -8.79 13.23 3.61
CA ILE A 23 -7.74 13.09 2.58
C ILE A 23 -6.57 14.04 2.87
N LYS A 24 -6.84 15.29 3.27
CA LYS A 24 -5.80 16.30 3.53
C LYS A 24 -4.93 15.99 4.74
N GLU A 25 -5.43 15.20 5.68
CA GLU A 25 -4.69 14.80 6.90
C GLU A 25 -3.82 13.56 6.65
N MET A 26 -4.28 12.65 5.78
CA MET A 26 -3.63 11.37 5.56
C MET A 26 -2.71 11.36 4.35
N ILE A 27 -3.04 12.12 3.31
CA ILE A 27 -2.35 12.08 2.03
C ILE A 27 -1.38 13.25 1.92
N LYS A 28 -0.11 12.95 1.68
CA LYS A 28 0.96 13.96 1.57
C LYS A 28 0.75 14.94 0.41
N TYR A 29 0.19 14.46 -0.71
CA TYR A 29 -0.08 15.25 -1.92
C TYR A 29 -1.56 15.14 -2.32
N PRO A 30 -2.49 15.76 -1.57
CA PRO A 30 -3.93 15.52 -1.72
C PRO A 30 -4.48 15.94 -3.10
N GLU A 31 -3.95 17.00 -3.73
CA GLU A 31 -4.41 17.41 -5.06
C GLU A 31 -4.01 16.37 -6.14
N LEU A 32 -2.83 15.77 -6.03
CA LEU A 32 -2.41 14.71 -6.94
C LEU A 32 -3.19 13.42 -6.70
N PHE A 33 -3.41 13.10 -5.43
CA PHE A 33 -4.24 11.95 -5.07
C PHE A 33 -5.64 12.08 -5.69
N SER A 34 -6.33 13.20 -5.47
CA SER A 34 -7.68 13.45 -6.01
C SER A 34 -7.71 13.51 -7.54
N ARG A 35 -6.58 13.83 -8.19
CA ARG A 35 -6.48 13.81 -9.67
C ARG A 35 -6.45 12.39 -10.23
N TYR A 36 -5.83 11.44 -9.54
CA TYR A 36 -5.58 10.08 -10.05
C TYR A 36 -6.46 9.01 -9.40
N SER A 37 -6.98 9.26 -8.20
CA SER A 37 -8.00 8.46 -7.56
C SER A 37 -9.40 8.89 -8.02
N LYS A 38 -10.33 7.95 -8.02
CA LYS A 38 -11.70 8.19 -8.47
C LYS A 38 -12.68 7.63 -7.43
N ASP A 39 -13.88 8.18 -7.41
CA ASP A 39 -14.99 7.57 -6.68
C ASP A 39 -15.21 6.14 -7.18
N GLY A 40 -15.41 5.22 -6.26
CA GLY A 40 -15.50 3.79 -6.54
C GLY A 40 -14.16 3.06 -6.65
N ASP A 41 -13.01 3.76 -6.50
CA ASP A 41 -11.72 3.10 -6.31
C ASP A 41 -11.70 2.40 -4.95
N THR A 42 -11.24 1.16 -4.96
CA THR A 42 -11.05 0.35 -3.76
C THR A 42 -9.59 -0.06 -3.65
N TYR A 43 -8.95 0.32 -2.56
CA TYR A 43 -7.57 -0.03 -2.26
C TYR A 43 -7.55 -1.32 -1.45
N LEU A 44 -6.67 -2.25 -1.81
CA LEU A 44 -6.59 -3.56 -1.19
C LEU A 44 -5.16 -3.91 -0.79
N THR A 45 -5.01 -4.46 0.39
CA THR A 45 -3.79 -5.14 0.83
C THR A 45 -4.11 -6.25 1.82
N ILE A 46 -3.25 -7.27 1.89
CA ILE A 46 -3.36 -8.36 2.86
C ILE A 46 -2.07 -8.48 3.68
N GLU A 47 -2.21 -9.00 4.91
CA GLU A 47 -1.09 -9.54 5.68
C GLU A 47 -1.22 -11.05 5.78
N THR A 48 -0.08 -11.75 5.78
CA THR A 48 -0.04 -13.20 5.75
C THR A 48 1.03 -13.76 6.71
N THR A 49 0.89 -15.03 7.08
CA THR A 49 1.89 -15.70 7.91
C THR A 49 3.16 -16.09 7.14
N GLY A 50 3.25 -15.78 5.85
CA GLY A 50 4.40 -16.02 4.98
C GLY A 50 4.06 -15.89 3.50
N LEU A 51 4.97 -16.25 2.60
CA LEU A 51 4.90 -15.88 1.18
C LEU A 51 4.18 -16.89 0.26
N SER A 52 3.90 -18.10 0.72
CA SER A 52 3.31 -19.18 -0.10
C SER A 52 1.90 -19.49 0.39
N PRO A 53 0.85 -19.30 -0.41
CA PRO A 53 -0.52 -19.55 0.02
C PRO A 53 -0.80 -21.03 0.34
N GLU A 54 -0.01 -21.96 -0.22
CA GLU A 54 -0.13 -23.39 0.05
C GLU A 54 0.31 -23.78 1.48
N ARG A 55 1.11 -22.94 2.12
CA ARG A 55 1.70 -23.21 3.44
C ARG A 55 1.37 -22.17 4.50
N HIS A 56 0.81 -21.05 4.08
CA HIS A 56 0.59 -19.91 4.93
C HIS A 56 -0.85 -19.40 4.80
N ARG A 57 -1.27 -18.60 5.78
CA ARG A 57 -2.64 -18.10 5.91
C ARG A 57 -2.67 -16.59 5.84
N ILE A 58 -3.85 -16.06 5.54
CA ILE A 58 -4.14 -14.63 5.62
C ILE A 58 -4.35 -14.27 7.10
N ILE A 59 -3.66 -13.22 7.55
CA ILE A 59 -3.78 -12.64 8.89
C ILE A 59 -4.81 -11.52 8.89
N SER A 60 -4.76 -10.66 7.86
CA SER A 60 -5.72 -9.57 7.70
C SER A 60 -5.95 -9.23 6.24
N ILE A 61 -7.13 -8.67 5.97
CA ILE A 61 -7.48 -8.03 4.71
C ILE A 61 -7.88 -6.60 5.04
N SER A 62 -7.20 -5.62 4.43
CA SER A 62 -7.53 -4.21 4.58
C SER A 62 -8.05 -3.65 3.27
N VAL A 63 -9.22 -3.02 3.36
CA VAL A 63 -9.93 -2.41 2.24
C VAL A 63 -10.08 -0.92 2.52
N GLY A 64 -9.66 -0.10 1.58
CA GLY A 64 -9.79 1.36 1.63
C GLY A 64 -10.70 1.87 0.54
N THR A 65 -11.62 2.74 0.88
CA THR A 65 -12.55 3.39 -0.05
C THR A 65 -12.48 4.89 0.09
N ILE A 66 -12.91 5.59 -0.96
CA ILE A 66 -12.95 7.05 -0.98
C ILE A 66 -14.39 7.47 -1.24
N SER A 67 -14.87 8.43 -0.46
CA SER A 67 -16.14 9.10 -0.67
C SER A 67 -15.95 10.59 -0.34
N ASP A 68 -16.15 11.45 -1.30
CA ASP A 68 -15.85 12.88 -1.19
C ASP A 68 -14.39 13.11 -0.71
N ASP A 69 -14.21 13.86 0.39
CA ASP A 69 -12.90 14.13 1.00
C ASP A 69 -12.51 13.15 2.11
N ILE A 70 -13.21 12.01 2.20
CA ILE A 70 -13.06 11.03 3.28
C ILE A 70 -12.48 9.72 2.74
N ILE A 71 -11.48 9.21 3.43
CA ILE A 71 -10.95 7.85 3.27
C ILE A 71 -11.50 6.98 4.38
N GLY A 72 -12.25 5.94 4.02
CA GLY A 72 -12.66 4.86 4.92
C GLY A 72 -11.72 3.68 4.79
N ILE A 73 -11.21 3.16 5.90
CA ILE A 73 -10.39 1.94 5.94
C ILE A 73 -11.09 0.92 6.82
N THR A 74 -11.35 -0.25 6.26
CA THR A 74 -11.84 -1.41 7.01
C THR A 74 -10.78 -2.50 6.99
N THR A 75 -10.36 -2.96 8.17
CA THR A 75 -9.45 -4.09 8.33
C THR A 75 -10.17 -5.25 9.01
N PHE A 76 -10.19 -6.39 8.33
CA PHE A 76 -10.65 -7.67 8.85
C PHE A 76 -9.43 -8.44 9.34
N PHE A 77 -9.38 -8.74 10.64
CA PHE A 77 -8.20 -9.31 11.29
C PHE A 77 -8.52 -10.63 11.98
N SER A 78 -7.62 -11.59 11.83
CA SER A 78 -7.73 -12.92 12.45
C SER A 78 -7.34 -12.87 13.92
N ASP A 79 -8.32 -13.06 14.82
CA ASP A 79 -8.09 -13.18 16.26
C ASP A 79 -7.69 -14.60 16.67
N ASN A 80 -7.96 -15.59 15.82
CA ASN A 80 -7.63 -17.00 16.06
C ASN A 80 -7.32 -17.74 14.77
N LYS A 81 -6.88 -19.01 14.88
CA LYS A 81 -6.44 -19.80 13.72
C LYS A 81 -7.57 -20.18 12.75
N ASP A 82 -8.82 -20.10 13.16
CA ASP A 82 -9.97 -20.59 12.41
C ASP A 82 -10.75 -19.49 11.69
N ASP A 83 -10.36 -18.22 11.85
CA ASP A 83 -11.05 -17.06 11.30
C ASP A 83 -10.75 -16.78 9.83
N GLU A 84 -9.80 -17.46 9.21
CA GLU A 84 -9.35 -17.13 7.84
C GLU A 84 -10.49 -17.12 6.83
N LEU A 85 -11.39 -18.12 6.88
CA LEU A 85 -12.58 -18.17 6.03
C LEU A 85 -13.41 -16.89 6.17
N THR A 86 -13.74 -16.53 7.39
CA THR A 86 -14.56 -15.35 7.70
C THR A 86 -13.90 -14.05 7.23
N ILE A 87 -12.58 -13.94 7.35
CA ILE A 87 -11.82 -12.78 6.88
C ILE A 87 -11.89 -12.69 5.35
N ILE A 88 -11.76 -13.82 4.64
CA ILE A 88 -11.83 -13.86 3.18
C ILE A 88 -13.23 -13.46 2.71
N GLU A 89 -14.28 -14.03 3.28
CA GLU A 89 -15.67 -13.69 2.94
C GLU A 89 -15.94 -12.20 3.13
N ASN A 90 -15.64 -11.67 4.32
CA ASN A 90 -15.88 -10.24 4.62
C ASN A 90 -14.98 -9.31 3.80
N GLY A 91 -13.73 -9.71 3.53
CA GLY A 91 -12.83 -8.94 2.67
C GLY A 91 -13.34 -8.87 1.23
N LEU A 92 -13.82 -9.97 0.67
CA LEU A 92 -14.42 -10.01 -0.66
C LEU A 92 -15.72 -9.21 -0.73
N ASP A 93 -16.57 -9.30 0.29
CA ASP A 93 -17.80 -8.51 0.39
C ASP A 93 -17.49 -7.01 0.46
N ALA A 94 -16.46 -6.62 1.20
CA ALA A 94 -16.04 -5.21 1.31
C ALA A 94 -15.45 -4.66 0.01
N ILE A 95 -14.84 -5.52 -0.83
CA ILE A 95 -14.41 -5.14 -2.18
C ILE A 95 -15.64 -4.90 -3.07
N GLY A 96 -16.68 -5.73 -2.93
CA GLY A 96 -17.95 -5.60 -3.62
C GLY A 96 -17.81 -5.41 -5.14
N ASP A 97 -18.66 -4.54 -5.69
CA ASP A 97 -18.64 -4.14 -7.11
C ASP A 97 -17.66 -2.97 -7.36
N ALA A 98 -16.44 -3.06 -6.82
CA ALA A 98 -15.44 -2.02 -7.01
C ALA A 98 -15.21 -1.70 -8.48
N GLY A 99 -15.21 -0.43 -8.83
CA GLY A 99 -14.93 0.02 -10.20
C GLY A 99 -13.48 -0.29 -10.61
N ARG A 100 -12.55 -0.07 -9.68
CA ARG A 100 -11.12 -0.34 -9.86
C ARG A 100 -10.51 -0.75 -8.52
N ILE A 101 -9.85 -1.90 -8.50
CA ILE A 101 -9.13 -2.38 -7.30
C ILE A 101 -7.67 -1.98 -7.44
N ILE A 102 -7.18 -1.17 -6.51
CA ILE A 102 -5.83 -0.62 -6.51
C ILE A 102 -4.97 -1.37 -5.51
N THR A 103 -3.81 -1.81 -5.95
CA THR A 103 -2.87 -2.59 -5.15
C THR A 103 -1.42 -2.16 -5.40
N TRP A 104 -0.50 -2.64 -4.56
CA TRP A 104 0.94 -2.63 -4.84
C TRP A 104 1.46 -4.05 -4.94
N ASN A 105 1.79 -4.51 -6.14
CA ASN A 105 2.20 -5.89 -6.45
C ASN A 105 1.08 -6.92 -6.22
N GLY A 106 -0.18 -6.48 -6.23
CA GLY A 106 -1.32 -7.31 -5.85
C GLY A 106 -1.59 -8.45 -6.80
N ASP A 107 -1.40 -8.25 -8.11
CA ASP A 107 -1.58 -9.33 -9.09
C ASP A 107 -0.62 -10.51 -8.85
N SER A 108 0.58 -10.22 -8.33
CA SER A 108 1.59 -11.25 -8.05
C SER A 108 1.50 -11.80 -6.63
N PHE A 109 0.90 -11.06 -5.70
CA PHE A 109 0.84 -11.45 -4.28
C PHE A 109 -0.57 -11.43 -3.70
N ASP A 110 -1.17 -10.26 -3.46
CA ASP A 110 -2.42 -10.14 -2.68
C ASP A 110 -3.57 -10.92 -3.32
N LEU A 111 -3.83 -10.71 -4.63
CA LEU A 111 -4.92 -11.38 -5.33
C LEU A 111 -4.66 -12.88 -5.53
N ARG A 112 -3.43 -13.24 -5.86
CA ARG A 112 -3.04 -14.64 -5.99
C ARG A 112 -3.22 -15.38 -4.67
N PHE A 113 -2.80 -14.77 -3.57
CA PHE A 113 -2.91 -15.37 -2.23
C PHE A 113 -4.38 -15.49 -1.82
N LEU A 114 -5.16 -14.43 -2.02
CA LEU A 114 -6.59 -14.40 -1.72
C LEU A 114 -7.36 -15.44 -2.53
N SER A 115 -7.06 -15.59 -3.84
CA SER A 115 -7.69 -16.61 -4.70
C SER A 115 -7.35 -18.02 -4.22
N ALA A 116 -6.06 -18.31 -4.00
CA ALA A 116 -5.63 -19.65 -3.61
C ALA A 116 -6.18 -20.06 -2.23
N ARG A 117 -6.20 -19.13 -1.26
CA ARG A 117 -6.78 -19.39 0.05
C ARG A 117 -8.31 -19.51 0.00
N GLY A 118 -8.97 -18.66 -0.80
CA GLY A 118 -10.42 -18.76 -1.03
C GLY A 118 -10.83 -20.11 -1.63
N GLU A 119 -10.08 -20.60 -2.62
CA GLU A 119 -10.34 -21.90 -3.27
C GLU A 119 -10.29 -23.06 -2.28
N GLU A 120 -9.40 -23.04 -1.28
CA GLU A 120 -9.36 -24.07 -0.23
C GLU A 120 -10.64 -24.14 0.60
N TYR A 121 -11.37 -23.02 0.70
CA TYR A 121 -12.67 -22.92 1.38
C TYR A 121 -13.88 -23.01 0.43
N GLY A 122 -13.64 -23.28 -0.86
CA GLY A 122 -14.69 -23.33 -1.87
C GLY A 122 -15.22 -21.94 -2.30
N ILE A 123 -14.51 -20.88 -1.96
CA ILE A 123 -14.85 -19.50 -2.35
C ILE A 123 -14.09 -19.17 -3.64
N LYS A 124 -14.83 -18.78 -4.67
CA LYS A 124 -14.23 -18.28 -5.91
C LYS A 124 -14.10 -16.76 -5.81
N SER A 125 -12.87 -16.26 -5.80
CA SER A 125 -12.62 -14.81 -5.86
C SER A 125 -13.15 -14.23 -7.17
N PRO A 126 -13.98 -13.18 -7.13
CA PRO A 126 -14.42 -12.47 -8.32
C PRO A 126 -13.31 -11.62 -8.92
N VAL A 127 -12.26 -11.32 -8.16
CA VAL A 127 -11.18 -10.42 -8.54
C VAL A 127 -10.05 -11.21 -9.18
N GLN A 128 -9.81 -10.96 -10.47
CA GLN A 128 -8.76 -11.64 -11.24
C GLN A 128 -7.53 -10.78 -11.54
N ALA A 129 -7.70 -9.46 -11.54
CA ALA A 129 -6.65 -8.50 -11.79
C ALA A 129 -6.91 -7.20 -11.05
N SER A 130 -5.85 -6.46 -10.77
CA SER A 130 -5.92 -5.16 -10.12
C SER A 130 -5.30 -4.05 -10.97
N TYR A 131 -5.53 -2.82 -10.57
CA TYR A 131 -4.74 -1.67 -10.99
C TYR A 131 -3.46 -1.68 -10.16
N ASP A 132 -2.51 -2.54 -10.57
CA ASP A 132 -1.27 -2.80 -9.84
C ASP A 132 -0.26 -1.66 -10.04
N LEU A 133 -0.13 -0.80 -9.05
CA LEU A 133 0.72 0.39 -9.09
C LEU A 133 2.20 0.05 -9.31
N LYS A 134 2.68 -1.07 -8.76
CA LYS A 134 4.07 -1.49 -8.96
C LYS A 134 4.36 -1.79 -10.42
N LYS A 135 3.41 -2.41 -11.15
CA LYS A 135 3.55 -2.65 -12.59
C LYS A 135 3.50 -1.34 -13.36
N ILE A 136 2.54 -0.46 -13.02
CA ILE A 136 2.35 0.83 -13.67
C ILE A 136 3.58 1.71 -13.51
N PHE A 137 4.19 1.73 -12.32
CA PHE A 137 5.35 2.56 -12.03
C PHE A 137 6.69 1.88 -12.32
N SER A 138 6.69 0.66 -12.89
CA SER A 138 7.92 -0.04 -13.27
C SER A 138 8.88 0.79 -14.14
N PRO A 139 8.43 1.67 -15.05
CA PRO A 139 9.31 2.55 -15.81
C PRO A 139 10.06 3.59 -14.95
N LEU A 140 9.54 3.90 -13.76
CA LEU A 140 10.16 4.86 -12.84
C LEU A 140 11.31 4.28 -12.04
N LYS A 141 11.48 2.94 -12.05
CA LYS A 141 12.52 2.26 -11.27
C LYS A 141 13.92 2.84 -11.49
N ARG A 142 14.26 3.22 -12.72
CA ARG A 142 15.56 3.80 -13.09
C ARG A 142 15.82 5.19 -12.49
N PHE A 143 14.79 5.86 -11.97
CA PHE A 143 14.88 7.18 -11.36
C PHE A 143 14.82 7.12 -9.83
N ILE A 144 14.70 5.94 -9.24
CA ILE A 144 14.66 5.71 -7.80
C ILE A 144 16.07 5.38 -7.34
N ALA A 145 16.59 6.14 -6.37
CA ALA A 145 17.99 6.03 -5.93
C ALA A 145 18.35 4.62 -5.43
N SER A 146 17.43 3.94 -4.73
CA SER A 146 17.63 2.56 -4.27
C SER A 146 17.61 1.53 -5.42
N GLY A 147 17.13 1.89 -6.60
CA GLY A 147 16.89 0.95 -7.71
C GLY A 147 15.85 -0.12 -7.39
N SER A 148 15.07 0.06 -6.33
CA SER A 148 14.04 -0.86 -5.86
C SER A 148 12.64 -0.25 -6.01
N LEU A 149 11.66 -1.11 -6.33
CA LEU A 149 10.24 -0.79 -6.28
C LEU A 149 9.55 -1.68 -5.21
N SER A 150 10.22 -1.93 -4.07
CA SER A 150 9.49 -2.40 -2.91
C SER A 150 8.57 -1.27 -2.41
N LEU A 151 7.47 -1.60 -1.75
CA LEU A 151 6.57 -0.59 -1.20
C LEU A 151 7.32 0.34 -0.25
N TYR A 152 8.09 -0.23 0.66
CA TYR A 152 8.79 0.53 1.72
C TYR A 152 9.90 1.41 1.16
N ASP A 153 10.77 0.90 0.27
CA ASP A 153 11.81 1.70 -0.37
C ASP A 153 11.20 2.89 -1.14
N THR A 154 10.05 2.63 -1.81
CA THR A 154 9.36 3.69 -2.54
C THR A 154 8.75 4.74 -1.61
N LEU A 155 8.18 4.32 -0.46
CA LEU A 155 7.65 5.23 0.55
C LEU A 155 8.76 6.04 1.23
N GLU A 156 9.90 5.42 1.51
CA GLU A 156 11.09 6.08 2.06
C GLU A 156 11.61 7.16 1.11
N GLU A 157 11.79 6.82 -0.16
CA GLU A 157 12.21 7.76 -1.21
C GLU A 157 11.25 8.96 -1.32
N MET A 158 9.96 8.72 -1.10
CA MET A 158 8.93 9.76 -1.07
C MET A 158 8.88 10.56 0.25
N GLY A 159 9.70 10.17 1.24
CA GLY A 159 9.68 10.77 2.58
C GLY A 159 8.37 10.52 3.33
N ILE A 160 7.78 9.33 3.16
CA ILE A 160 6.52 8.88 3.78
C ILE A 160 6.78 7.72 4.74
N SER A 161 8.04 7.31 4.92
CA SER A 161 8.42 6.21 5.81
C SER A 161 8.06 6.52 7.27
N ASP A 162 7.73 5.47 8.00
CA ASP A 162 7.53 5.48 9.45
C ASP A 162 8.35 4.34 10.07
N ASP A 163 9.47 4.69 10.69
CA ASP A 163 10.41 3.75 11.29
C ASP A 163 9.84 3.03 12.52
N SER A 164 8.70 3.48 13.04
CA SER A 164 8.01 2.81 14.15
C SER A 164 7.23 1.57 13.71
N VAL A 165 7.01 1.40 12.41
CA VAL A 165 6.25 0.28 11.84
C VAL A 165 7.16 -0.94 11.65
N PRO A 166 6.83 -2.11 12.24
CA PRO A 166 7.65 -3.31 12.14
C PRO A 166 7.76 -3.85 10.71
N ASP A 167 8.85 -4.51 10.39
CA ASP A 167 8.99 -5.26 9.14
C ASP A 167 8.11 -6.53 9.09
N GLY A 168 7.88 -7.08 7.88
CA GLY A 168 7.00 -8.23 7.69
C GLY A 168 7.41 -9.51 8.45
N LYS A 169 8.70 -9.72 8.76
CA LYS A 169 9.15 -10.89 9.55
C LYS A 169 8.80 -10.70 11.02
N THR A 170 9.00 -9.50 11.53
CA THR A 170 8.62 -9.10 12.88
C THR A 170 7.11 -9.24 13.06
N LEU A 171 6.31 -8.82 12.08
CA LEU A 171 4.85 -8.96 12.12
C LEU A 171 4.38 -10.40 12.26
N VAL A 172 4.97 -11.34 11.50
CA VAL A 172 4.62 -12.76 11.60
C VAL A 172 4.94 -13.28 13.02
N THR A 173 6.04 -12.84 13.62
CA THR A 173 6.42 -13.23 14.97
C THR A 173 5.44 -12.66 16.01
N LEU A 174 5.09 -11.38 15.89
CA LEU A 174 4.12 -10.72 16.75
C LEU A 174 2.75 -11.39 16.67
N TYR A 175 2.27 -11.67 15.44
CA TYR A 175 1.01 -12.37 15.25
C TYR A 175 1.00 -13.77 15.88
N LYS A 176 2.06 -14.57 15.72
CA LYS A 176 2.18 -15.87 16.38
C LYS A 176 2.12 -15.76 17.90
N THR A 177 2.85 -14.80 18.48
CA THR A 177 2.82 -14.55 19.91
C THR A 177 1.42 -14.10 20.37
N PHE A 178 0.73 -13.28 19.57
CA PHE A 178 -0.65 -12.91 19.84
C PHE A 178 -1.58 -14.13 19.89
N ILE A 179 -1.50 -15.01 18.90
CA ILE A 179 -2.33 -16.23 18.86
C ILE A 179 -2.05 -17.17 20.04
N GLU A 180 -0.82 -17.20 20.55
CA GLU A 180 -0.42 -18.03 21.69
C GLU A 180 -0.86 -17.42 23.04
N THR A 181 -0.79 -16.09 23.18
CA THR A 181 -0.96 -15.41 24.47
C THR A 181 -2.30 -14.70 24.62
N GLY A 182 -2.95 -14.32 23.51
CA GLY A 182 -4.14 -13.47 23.51
C GLY A 182 -3.87 -12.00 23.89
N GLU A 183 -2.60 -11.60 24.07
CA GLU A 183 -2.25 -10.26 24.53
C GLU A 183 -2.29 -9.24 23.40
N LYS A 184 -3.17 -8.24 23.52
CA LYS A 184 -3.43 -7.19 22.50
C LYS A 184 -2.17 -6.43 22.06
N ARG A 185 -1.18 -6.25 22.95
CA ARG A 185 0.08 -5.57 22.61
C ARG A 185 0.82 -6.19 21.43
N TYR A 186 0.54 -7.46 21.10
CA TYR A 186 1.14 -8.14 19.95
C TYR A 186 0.30 -8.03 18.67
N SER A 187 -1.03 -7.82 18.80
CA SER A 187 -1.89 -7.63 17.63
C SER A 187 -1.93 -6.18 17.15
N GLU A 188 -1.77 -5.20 18.05
CA GLU A 188 -1.81 -3.77 17.71
C GLU A 188 -0.79 -3.35 16.64
N PRO A 189 0.51 -3.74 16.73
CA PRO A 189 1.47 -3.41 15.67
C PRO A 189 1.14 -4.03 14.31
N VAL A 190 0.52 -5.23 14.29
CA VAL A 190 0.09 -5.87 13.03
C VAL A 190 -1.03 -5.08 12.37
N LEU A 191 -1.99 -4.60 13.17
CA LEU A 191 -3.08 -3.77 12.68
C LEU A 191 -2.60 -2.41 12.20
N GLN A 192 -1.70 -1.76 12.94
CA GLN A 192 -1.08 -0.50 12.53
C GLN A 192 -0.32 -0.65 11.20
N HIS A 193 0.41 -1.75 11.04
CA HIS A 193 1.10 -2.05 9.78
C HIS A 193 0.14 -2.21 8.61
N SER A 194 -0.99 -2.90 8.80
CA SER A 194 -2.00 -3.08 7.75
C SER A 194 -2.55 -1.73 7.27
N VAL A 195 -2.85 -0.82 8.20
CA VAL A 195 -3.29 0.55 7.89
C VAL A 195 -2.18 1.34 7.20
N TYR A 196 -0.96 1.32 7.75
CA TYR A 196 0.21 1.99 7.17
C TYR A 196 0.47 1.56 5.72
N LYS A 197 0.45 0.25 5.46
CA LYS A 197 0.64 -0.30 4.12
C LYS A 197 -0.43 0.18 3.14
N LEU A 198 -1.70 0.18 3.56
CA LEU A 198 -2.80 0.64 2.72
C LEU A 198 -2.72 2.14 2.44
N THR A 199 -2.47 2.95 3.45
CA THR A 199 -2.30 4.41 3.30
C THR A 199 -1.06 4.76 2.49
N GLY A 200 -0.01 3.96 2.61
CA GLY A 200 1.18 4.04 1.76
C GLY A 200 0.83 3.86 0.28
N ILE A 201 0.07 2.82 -0.05
CA ILE A 201 -0.40 2.58 -1.43
C ILE A 201 -1.20 3.79 -1.96
N MET A 202 -2.08 4.35 -1.13
CA MET A 202 -2.85 5.56 -1.48
C MET A 202 -1.93 6.76 -1.76
N ASN A 203 -0.94 6.98 -0.91
CA ASN A 203 0.02 8.07 -1.08
C ASN A 203 0.82 7.94 -2.38
N LEU A 204 1.13 6.73 -2.82
CA LEU A 204 1.88 6.49 -4.06
C LEU A 204 1.09 6.78 -5.34
N MET A 205 -0.21 7.09 -5.26
CA MET A 205 -0.99 7.55 -6.42
C MET A 205 -0.41 8.79 -7.08
N CYS A 206 0.26 9.65 -6.33
CA CYS A 206 0.93 10.85 -6.86
C CYS A 206 2.02 10.54 -7.89
N LEU A 207 2.60 9.33 -7.89
CA LEU A 207 3.62 8.91 -8.85
C LEU A 207 3.12 8.86 -10.31
N HIS A 208 1.80 8.87 -10.53
CA HIS A 208 1.24 9.05 -11.88
C HIS A 208 1.71 10.33 -12.55
N SER A 209 1.98 11.39 -11.77
CA SER A 209 2.53 12.64 -12.31
C SER A 209 3.90 12.46 -12.95
N CYS A 210 4.67 11.45 -12.52
CA CYS A 210 6.02 11.16 -12.98
C CYS A 210 6.07 10.26 -14.23
N LEU A 211 4.97 9.60 -14.64
CA LEU A 211 4.98 8.64 -15.75
C LEU A 211 5.36 9.28 -17.10
N ASN A 212 5.18 10.58 -17.26
CA ASN A 212 5.54 11.31 -18.47
C ASN A 212 6.93 11.98 -18.43
N ILE A 213 7.79 11.59 -17.46
CA ILE A 213 9.12 12.20 -17.29
C ILE A 213 9.94 12.25 -18.57
N ASN A 214 9.84 11.21 -19.43
CA ASN A 214 10.54 11.16 -20.71
C ASN A 214 10.04 12.19 -21.72
N LYS A 215 8.88 12.81 -21.48
CA LYS A 215 8.28 13.86 -22.34
C LYS A 215 8.49 15.25 -21.74
N ALA A 216 9.06 15.34 -20.52
CA ALA A 216 9.35 16.60 -19.90
C ALA A 216 10.39 17.35 -20.74
N VAL A 217 10.12 18.61 -21.03
CA VAL A 217 11.08 19.52 -21.60
C VAL A 217 11.55 20.46 -20.49
N PRO A 218 12.70 20.19 -19.86
CA PRO A 218 13.20 21.03 -18.80
C PRO A 218 13.71 22.35 -19.37
N THR A 219 13.45 23.44 -18.66
CA THR A 219 14.16 24.69 -18.86
C THR A 219 15.48 24.60 -18.12
N ILE A 220 16.60 24.55 -18.82
CA ILE A 220 17.93 24.49 -18.22
C ILE A 220 18.30 25.88 -17.75
N ASN A 221 18.55 26.03 -16.45
CA ASN A 221 18.94 27.29 -15.82
C ASN A 221 20.48 27.39 -15.73
N GLU A 222 21.13 26.29 -15.37
CA GLU A 222 22.57 26.24 -15.18
C GLU A 222 23.13 24.89 -15.63
N SER A 223 24.38 24.90 -16.08
CA SER A 223 25.15 23.68 -16.32
C SER A 223 26.59 23.87 -15.88
N SER A 224 27.17 22.86 -15.27
CA SER A 224 28.58 22.83 -14.89
C SER A 224 29.17 21.45 -15.18
N VAL A 225 30.45 21.43 -15.49
CA VAL A 225 31.21 20.18 -15.70
C VAL A 225 32.28 20.09 -14.63
N THR A 226 32.29 19.00 -13.90
CA THR A 226 33.33 18.66 -12.93
C THR A 226 33.90 17.31 -13.30
N ASP A 227 35.21 17.26 -13.53
CA ASP A 227 35.98 16.06 -13.93
C ASP A 227 35.24 15.15 -14.96
N GLU A 228 34.40 14.23 -14.49
CA GLU A 228 33.68 13.28 -15.34
C GLU A 228 32.12 13.48 -15.26
N THR A 229 31.64 14.51 -14.54
CA THR A 229 30.23 14.70 -14.30
C THR A 229 29.71 16.00 -14.89
N LEU A 230 28.67 15.91 -15.74
CA LEU A 230 27.89 17.05 -16.18
C LEU A 230 26.73 17.26 -15.21
N ILE A 231 26.73 18.38 -14.50
CA ILE A 231 25.62 18.79 -13.62
C ILE A 231 24.77 19.79 -14.40
N VAL A 232 23.50 19.50 -14.54
CA VAL A 232 22.52 20.39 -15.15
C VAL A 232 21.42 20.67 -14.14
N SER A 233 21.18 21.94 -13.84
CA SER A 233 20.03 22.34 -13.04
C SER A 233 19.01 23.08 -13.90
N GLY A 234 17.73 22.85 -13.60
CA GLY A 234 16.66 23.42 -14.39
C GLY A 234 15.31 23.30 -13.69
N SER A 235 14.27 23.74 -14.36
CA SER A 235 12.90 23.61 -13.95
C SER A 235 12.08 22.84 -14.98
N THR A 236 11.02 22.19 -14.55
CA THR A 236 10.07 21.51 -15.41
C THR A 236 8.65 21.75 -14.88
N ASP A 237 7.67 21.69 -15.77
CA ASP A 237 6.24 21.74 -15.43
C ASP A 237 5.70 20.43 -14.84
N LEU A 238 6.54 19.36 -14.83
CA LEU A 238 6.20 18.11 -14.18
C LEU A 238 6.45 18.22 -12.68
N PHE A 239 5.46 17.76 -11.93
CA PHE A 239 5.61 17.61 -10.49
C PHE A 239 6.34 16.30 -10.17
N PHE A 240 7.42 16.39 -9.39
CA PHE A 240 8.13 15.25 -8.82
C PHE A 240 8.00 15.31 -7.29
N PRO A 241 7.44 14.28 -6.67
CA PRO A 241 7.29 14.27 -5.21
C PRO A 241 8.60 14.08 -4.45
N THR A 242 9.68 13.73 -5.16
CA THR A 242 11.04 13.54 -4.61
C THR A 242 12.08 14.07 -5.57
N ASN A 243 13.32 14.21 -5.10
CA ASN A 243 14.46 14.52 -5.96
C ASN A 243 14.77 13.30 -6.84
N LEU A 244 14.73 13.49 -8.15
CA LEU A 244 15.10 12.44 -9.10
C LEU A 244 16.60 12.47 -9.34
N HIS A 245 17.23 11.31 -9.16
CA HIS A 245 18.61 11.10 -9.55
C HIS A 245 18.65 10.41 -10.92
N ILE A 246 19.15 11.09 -11.93
CA ILE A 246 19.36 10.51 -13.24
C ILE A 246 20.87 10.24 -13.35
N GLY A 247 21.27 8.99 -13.10
CA GLY A 247 22.59 8.50 -13.46
C GLY A 247 22.58 8.12 -14.93
N MET A 248 23.44 8.73 -15.75
CA MET A 248 23.78 8.21 -17.07
C MET A 248 25.10 7.47 -16.92
N ASP A 249 25.03 6.15 -16.84
CA ASP A 249 26.22 5.32 -17.06
C ASP A 249 26.55 5.41 -18.54
N GLY A 250 27.75 5.92 -18.84
CA GLY A 250 28.31 6.08 -20.19
C GLY A 250 28.64 4.75 -20.84
#